data_6f85d7a3631310058e46a95bef1c9b6f
#
_entry.id   6f85d7a3631310058e46a95bef1c9b6f
#
_cell.length_a   1.000
_cell.length_b   1.000
_cell.length_c   1.000
_cell.angle_alpha   90.00
_cell.angle_beta   90.00
_cell.angle_gamma   90.00
#
_symmetry.space_group_name_H-M   'P 1'
#
loop_
_entity.id
_entity.type
_entity.pdbx_description
1 polymer ?
#
loop_
_entity_poly.entity_id
_entity_poly.type
_entity_poly.pdbx_seq_one_letter_code
_entity_poly.pdbx_strand_id
1 'polypeptide(L)'
;MHYRPLGRTGVQVSTLCFGAMSFGGDADEATSAALYARCRDAGVNFFDCANVYGRGRAESLLGQFMAGHRDELVITSKVGFRMRDGIDGEGLNGRHILREAEDSLRRLGTDRIDVYFVHRFDANTPLEETLAALDTLVQQGKILYPAVSNWAAWQIATALGLSALHDWARF
;
A
#
# COMPACT_ATOMS: atom_id res chain seq x y z
N MET A 1 19.95 -0.42 13.55
CA MET A 1 18.96 -1.18 12.74
C MET A 1 19.70 -2.05 11.75
N HIS A 2 19.19 -3.27 11.44
CA HIS A 2 19.68 -4.09 10.32
C HIS A 2 18.75 -3.90 9.12
N TYR A 3 19.32 -4.00 7.91
CA TYR A 3 18.58 -3.89 6.66
C TYR A 3 18.74 -5.17 5.85
N ARG A 4 17.76 -5.46 5.02
CA ARG A 4 17.77 -6.59 4.09
C ARG A 4 17.00 -6.24 2.81
N PRO A 5 17.27 -6.93 1.69
CA PRO A 5 16.47 -6.74 0.49
C PRO A 5 14.99 -7.11 0.72
N LEU A 6 14.08 -6.31 0.18
CA LEU A 6 12.67 -6.64 0.08
C LEU A 6 12.49 -7.68 -1.04
N GLY A 7 12.45 -8.96 -0.66
CA GLY A 7 12.39 -10.04 -1.63
C GLY A 7 13.53 -9.98 -2.65
N ARG A 8 13.18 -9.94 -3.93
CA ARG A 8 14.13 -9.88 -5.07
C ARG A 8 14.18 -8.50 -5.74
N THR A 9 13.63 -7.47 -5.11
CA THR A 9 13.52 -6.13 -5.68
C THR A 9 14.83 -5.33 -5.65
N GLY A 10 15.77 -5.71 -4.78
CA GLY A 10 16.98 -4.92 -4.50
C GLY A 10 16.78 -3.76 -3.53
N VAL A 11 15.54 -3.37 -3.25
CA VAL A 11 15.21 -2.30 -2.29
C VAL A 11 15.56 -2.75 -0.87
N GLN A 12 16.33 -1.92 -0.14
CA GLN A 12 16.73 -2.23 1.23
C GLN A 12 15.69 -1.73 2.22
N VAL A 13 15.18 -2.64 3.05
CA VAL A 13 14.23 -2.33 4.12
C VAL A 13 14.80 -2.70 5.48
N SER A 14 14.43 -1.93 6.51
CA SER A 14 14.71 -2.31 7.89
C SER A 14 14.05 -3.66 8.21
N THR A 15 14.72 -4.47 9.04
CA THR A 15 14.18 -5.78 9.46
C THR A 15 12.90 -5.68 10.28
N LEU A 16 12.61 -4.48 10.80
CA LEU A 16 11.35 -4.11 11.43
C LEU A 16 10.56 -3.21 10.50
N CYS A 17 9.29 -3.53 10.29
CA CYS A 17 8.31 -2.66 9.63
C CYS A 17 7.38 -2.07 10.70
N PHE A 18 7.11 -0.77 10.64
CA PHE A 18 6.18 -0.13 11.55
C PHE A 18 4.78 -0.03 10.90
N GLY A 19 3.76 -0.56 11.58
CA GLY A 19 2.37 -0.46 11.15
C GLY A 19 1.70 0.82 11.66
N ALA A 20 1.20 1.64 10.75
CA ALA A 20 0.56 2.92 11.06
C ALA A 20 -0.96 2.82 11.31
N MET A 21 -1.50 1.62 11.58
CA MET A 21 -2.94 1.41 11.72
C MET A 21 -3.56 2.25 12.87
N SER A 22 -2.82 2.50 13.94
CA SER A 22 -3.28 3.29 15.09
C SER A 22 -3.22 4.80 14.86
N PHE A 23 -2.54 5.28 13.82
CA PHE A 23 -2.34 6.71 13.59
C PHE A 23 -3.66 7.45 13.38
N GLY A 24 -3.89 8.49 14.20
CA GLY A 24 -5.10 9.29 14.16
C GLY A 24 -6.37 8.56 14.63
N GLY A 25 -6.21 7.41 15.25
CA GLY A 25 -7.23 6.63 15.93
C GLY A 25 -6.84 6.44 17.40
N ASP A 26 -6.40 5.22 17.79
CA ASP A 26 -5.95 4.92 19.15
C ASP A 26 -4.73 5.76 19.58
N ALA A 27 -3.86 6.11 18.62
CA ALA A 27 -2.81 7.10 18.80
C ALA A 27 -3.26 8.43 18.17
N ASP A 28 -3.43 9.46 18.99
CA ASP A 28 -3.67 10.81 18.50
C ASP A 28 -2.50 11.33 17.64
N GLU A 29 -2.64 12.52 17.07
CA GLU A 29 -1.63 13.08 16.17
C GLU A 29 -0.28 13.28 16.86
N ALA A 30 -0.27 13.76 18.10
CA ALA A 30 0.97 14.00 18.86
C ALA A 30 1.69 12.67 19.19
N THR A 31 0.94 11.68 19.62
CA THR A 31 1.46 10.33 19.89
C THR A 31 1.94 9.66 18.59
N SER A 32 1.19 9.80 17.49
CA SER A 32 1.57 9.28 16.19
C SER A 32 2.89 9.90 15.70
N ALA A 33 3.06 11.22 15.86
CA ALA A 33 4.29 11.91 15.50
C ALA A 33 5.49 11.44 16.34
N ALA A 34 5.30 11.26 17.65
CA ALA A 34 6.34 10.76 18.55
C ALA A 34 6.75 9.31 18.21
N LEU A 35 5.78 8.44 17.89
CA LEU A 35 6.04 7.07 17.45
C LEU A 35 6.81 7.05 16.12
N TYR A 36 6.39 7.86 15.15
CA TYR A 36 7.09 7.99 13.87
C TYR A 36 8.54 8.44 14.07
N ALA A 37 8.75 9.52 14.80
CA ALA A 37 10.09 10.07 15.08
C ALA A 37 10.96 9.00 15.76
N ARG A 38 10.45 8.32 16.78
CA ARG A 38 11.18 7.26 17.48
C ARG A 38 11.56 6.10 16.58
N CYS A 39 10.70 5.71 15.63
CA CYS A 39 11.01 4.69 14.63
C CYS A 39 12.12 5.16 13.68
N ARG A 40 12.04 6.41 13.21
CA ARG A 40 13.08 7.00 12.34
C ARG A 40 14.43 7.07 13.06
N ASP A 41 14.47 7.53 14.30
CA ASP A 41 15.69 7.57 15.14
C ASP A 41 16.31 6.19 15.33
N ALA A 42 15.47 5.15 15.41
CA ALA A 42 15.92 3.77 15.48
C ALA A 42 16.38 3.18 14.12
N GLY A 43 16.25 3.94 13.04
CA GLY A 43 16.61 3.53 11.67
C GLY A 43 15.54 2.72 10.94
N VAL A 44 14.28 2.77 11.37
CA VAL A 44 13.18 2.17 10.60
C VAL A 44 12.93 3.01 9.35
N ASN A 45 12.95 2.37 8.18
CA ASN A 45 12.64 2.98 6.89
C ASN A 45 11.43 2.35 6.21
N PHE A 46 10.78 1.38 6.84
CA PHE A 46 9.67 0.62 6.28
C PHE A 46 8.40 0.85 7.10
N PHE A 47 7.37 1.44 6.48
CA PHE A 47 6.11 1.81 7.13
C PHE A 47 4.93 1.23 6.36
N ASP A 48 4.07 0.50 7.08
CA ASP A 48 2.86 -0.12 6.54
C ASP A 48 1.63 0.70 6.89
N CYS A 49 0.86 1.09 5.87
CA CYS A 49 -0.39 1.82 5.99
C CYS A 49 -1.50 1.16 5.17
N ALA A 50 -2.70 1.70 5.19
CA ALA A 50 -3.83 1.38 4.31
C ALA A 50 -4.81 2.54 4.24
N ASN A 51 -5.52 2.67 3.11
CA ASN A 51 -6.53 3.71 2.92
C ASN A 51 -7.65 3.63 3.97
N VAL A 52 -8.03 2.42 4.40
CA VAL A 52 -9.11 2.20 5.38
C VAL A 52 -8.72 2.59 6.81
N TYR A 53 -7.44 2.68 7.16
CA TYR A 53 -6.99 3.01 8.50
C TYR A 53 -7.39 4.43 8.88
N GLY A 54 -8.29 4.55 9.87
CA GLY A 54 -8.89 5.82 10.24
C GLY A 54 -9.57 6.54 9.06
N ARG A 55 -10.10 5.80 8.06
CA ARG A 55 -10.70 6.35 6.83
C ARG A 55 -9.77 7.33 6.11
N GLY A 56 -8.49 6.98 5.98
CA GLY A 56 -7.46 7.80 5.33
C GLY A 56 -6.68 8.71 6.28
N ARG A 57 -7.08 8.82 7.57
CA ARG A 57 -6.37 9.65 8.53
C ARG A 57 -4.93 9.18 8.75
N ALA A 58 -4.72 7.86 8.82
CA ALA A 58 -3.39 7.29 8.98
C ALA A 58 -2.44 7.64 7.81
N GLU A 59 -2.94 7.57 6.56
CA GLU A 59 -2.17 7.98 5.39
C GLU A 59 -1.85 9.49 5.44
N SER A 60 -2.82 10.33 5.82
CA SER A 60 -2.61 11.78 5.89
C SER A 60 -1.55 12.15 6.93
N LEU A 61 -1.57 11.53 8.11
CA LEU A 61 -0.56 11.75 9.15
C LEU A 61 0.81 11.23 8.73
N LEU A 62 0.87 10.02 8.16
CA LEU A 62 2.12 9.46 7.65
C LEU A 62 2.72 10.38 6.56
N GLY A 63 1.87 10.91 5.66
CA GLY A 63 2.27 11.89 4.65
C GLY A 63 2.86 13.15 5.23
N GLN A 64 2.24 13.73 6.26
CA GLN A 64 2.77 14.89 6.98
C GLN A 64 4.13 14.60 7.61
N PHE A 65 4.26 13.45 8.27
CA PHE A 65 5.50 13.09 9.00
C PHE A 65 6.67 12.78 8.07
N MET A 66 6.43 12.24 6.87
CA MET A 66 7.49 11.91 5.91
C MET A 66 7.86 13.06 4.96
N ALA A 67 7.22 14.22 5.10
CA ALA A 67 7.51 15.37 4.24
C ALA A 67 9.00 15.75 4.32
N GLY A 68 9.63 15.93 3.14
CA GLY A 68 11.04 16.29 3.01
C GLY A 68 12.05 15.14 3.06
N HIS A 69 11.62 13.89 3.36
CA HIS A 69 12.51 12.72 3.35
C HIS A 69 11.86 11.45 2.80
N ARG A 70 10.87 11.61 1.90
CA ARG A 70 10.12 10.51 1.27
C ARG A 70 11.03 9.47 0.61
N ASP A 71 12.12 9.89 -0.01
CA ASP A 71 13.04 9.01 -0.74
C ASP A 71 13.87 8.08 0.16
N GLU A 72 13.90 8.36 1.46
CA GLU A 72 14.56 7.49 2.44
C GLU A 72 13.67 6.35 2.91
N LEU A 73 12.39 6.32 2.49
CA LEU A 73 11.37 5.45 3.04
C LEU A 73 10.81 4.48 2.02
N VAL A 74 10.42 3.30 2.50
CA VAL A 74 9.58 2.34 1.80
C VAL A 74 8.20 2.40 2.44
N ILE A 75 7.21 2.86 1.68
CA ILE A 75 5.84 3.08 2.14
C ILE A 75 4.92 2.07 1.48
N THR A 76 4.08 1.43 2.28
CA THR A 76 2.99 0.62 1.74
C THR A 76 1.65 1.30 1.96
N SER A 77 0.69 1.01 1.08
CA SER A 77 -0.73 1.24 1.33
C SER A 77 -1.57 0.13 0.72
N LYS A 78 -2.88 0.16 0.94
CA LYS A 78 -3.78 -0.95 0.59
C LYS A 78 -5.12 -0.44 0.11
N VAL A 79 -5.79 -1.22 -0.77
CA VAL A 79 -7.13 -0.96 -1.32
C VAL A 79 -8.02 -2.19 -1.20
N GLY A 80 -9.35 -2.00 -1.18
CA GLY A 80 -10.32 -3.09 -1.28
C GLY A 80 -11.44 -3.02 -0.25
N PHE A 81 -11.23 -2.39 0.90
CA PHE A 81 -12.29 -2.11 1.87
C PHE A 81 -13.05 -0.82 1.51
N ARG A 82 -14.25 -0.70 2.09
CA ARG A 82 -15.14 0.44 1.83
C ARG A 82 -14.55 1.75 2.33
N MET A 83 -14.36 2.69 1.40
CA MET A 83 -13.90 4.04 1.70
C MET A 83 -14.98 5.11 1.49
N ARG A 84 -16.04 4.78 0.72
CA ARG A 84 -17.13 5.70 0.36
C ARG A 84 -18.47 5.01 0.43
N ASP A 85 -19.51 5.79 0.65
CA ASP A 85 -20.88 5.33 0.49
C ASP A 85 -21.24 5.24 -1.01
N GLY A 86 -22.27 4.44 -1.32
CA GLY A 86 -22.77 4.28 -2.67
C GLY A 86 -22.10 3.14 -3.47
N ILE A 87 -22.37 3.15 -4.77
CA ILE A 87 -21.92 2.14 -5.74
C ILE A 87 -20.40 2.30 -5.94
N ASP A 88 -19.68 1.17 -6.06
CA ASP A 88 -18.22 1.14 -6.24
C ASP A 88 -17.44 1.80 -5.09
N GLY A 89 -17.97 1.81 -3.88
CA GLY A 89 -17.27 2.32 -2.69
C GLY A 89 -16.24 1.34 -2.11
N GLU A 90 -16.20 0.09 -2.59
CA GLU A 90 -15.30 -1.00 -2.17
C GLU A 90 -15.03 -1.97 -3.32
N GLY A 91 -14.21 -2.99 -3.07
CA GLY A 91 -13.91 -4.07 -4.02
C GLY A 91 -12.61 -3.86 -4.78
N LEU A 92 -12.37 -4.70 -5.80
CA LEU A 92 -11.13 -4.72 -6.56
C LEU A 92 -11.34 -4.49 -8.06
N ASN A 93 -12.49 -3.92 -8.47
CA ASN A 93 -12.66 -3.52 -9.86
C ASN A 93 -11.66 -2.41 -10.23
N GLY A 94 -11.26 -2.36 -11.49
CA GLY A 94 -10.21 -1.46 -11.95
C GLY A 94 -10.48 0.01 -11.67
N ARG A 95 -11.74 0.45 -11.84
CA ARG A 95 -12.15 1.83 -11.56
C ARG A 95 -11.93 2.21 -10.09
N HIS A 96 -12.24 1.30 -9.14
CA HIS A 96 -12.05 1.53 -7.72
C HIS A 96 -10.56 1.55 -7.37
N ILE A 97 -9.77 0.58 -7.85
CA ILE A 97 -8.33 0.50 -7.60
C ILE A 97 -7.63 1.79 -8.06
N LEU A 98 -7.85 2.22 -9.31
CA LEU A 98 -7.20 3.39 -9.87
C LEU A 98 -7.56 4.66 -9.07
N ARG A 99 -8.83 4.84 -8.75
CA ARG A 99 -9.30 5.99 -7.97
C ARG A 99 -8.71 6.02 -6.54
N GLU A 100 -8.75 4.89 -5.84
CA GLU A 100 -8.24 4.82 -4.47
C GLU A 100 -6.72 4.97 -4.40
N ALA A 101 -5.98 4.53 -5.43
CA ALA A 101 -4.55 4.79 -5.53
C ALA A 101 -4.25 6.29 -5.61
N GLU A 102 -4.99 7.03 -6.46
CA GLU A 102 -4.86 8.49 -6.56
C GLU A 102 -5.22 9.20 -5.24
N ASP A 103 -6.28 8.72 -4.57
CA ASP A 103 -6.69 9.26 -3.29
C ASP A 103 -5.63 8.98 -2.20
N SER A 104 -5.03 7.80 -2.19
CA SER A 104 -3.93 7.45 -1.29
C SER A 104 -2.68 8.29 -1.54
N LEU A 105 -2.28 8.48 -2.80
CA LEU A 105 -1.16 9.36 -3.18
C LEU A 105 -1.37 10.80 -2.69
N ARG A 106 -2.60 11.33 -2.86
CA ARG A 106 -2.93 12.68 -2.35
C ARG A 106 -2.87 12.78 -0.83
N ARG A 107 -3.39 11.78 -0.09
CA ARG A 107 -3.32 11.75 1.38
C ARG A 107 -1.90 11.60 1.89
N LEU A 108 -1.10 10.75 1.24
CA LEU A 108 0.31 10.56 1.56
C LEU A 108 1.22 11.73 1.12
N GLY A 109 0.72 12.63 0.26
CA GLY A 109 1.51 13.76 -0.24
C GLY A 109 2.73 13.33 -1.06
N THR A 110 2.61 12.26 -1.85
CA THR A 110 3.69 11.66 -2.64
C THR A 110 3.21 11.28 -4.03
N ASP A 111 4.14 11.12 -4.95
CA ASP A 111 3.90 10.70 -6.33
C ASP A 111 3.87 9.18 -6.52
N ARG A 112 4.37 8.41 -5.51
CA ARG A 112 4.44 6.95 -5.58
C ARG A 112 4.17 6.26 -4.24
N ILE A 113 3.66 5.04 -4.31
CA ILE A 113 3.60 4.07 -3.21
C ILE A 113 4.56 2.94 -3.57
N ASP A 114 5.47 2.56 -2.64
CA ASP A 114 6.47 1.53 -2.96
C ASP A 114 5.82 0.15 -3.07
N VAL A 115 4.94 -0.23 -2.13
CA VAL A 115 4.20 -1.50 -2.19
C VAL A 115 2.71 -1.25 -2.02
N TYR A 116 1.92 -1.59 -3.03
CA TYR A 116 0.47 -1.38 -3.00
C TYR A 116 -0.26 -2.71 -2.92
N PHE A 117 -0.94 -2.93 -1.80
CA PHE A 117 -1.65 -4.18 -1.53
C PHE A 117 -3.10 -4.12 -1.99
N VAL A 118 -3.59 -5.20 -2.58
CA VAL A 118 -5.00 -5.53 -2.47
C VAL A 118 -5.24 -6.15 -1.10
N HIS A 119 -6.07 -5.50 -0.27
CA HIS A 119 -6.16 -5.76 1.17
C HIS A 119 -6.89 -7.08 1.49
N ARG A 120 -7.75 -7.53 0.59
CA ARG A 120 -8.48 -8.80 0.68
C ARG A 120 -8.81 -9.30 -0.73
N PHE A 121 -9.12 -10.58 -0.85
CA PHE A 121 -9.66 -11.15 -2.08
C PHE A 121 -11.07 -10.62 -2.34
N ASP A 122 -11.41 -10.36 -3.62
CA ASP A 122 -12.73 -9.98 -4.07
C ASP A 122 -13.25 -11.03 -5.07
N ALA A 123 -14.20 -11.84 -4.63
CA ALA A 123 -14.79 -12.88 -5.48
C ALA A 123 -15.76 -12.34 -6.55
N ASN A 124 -16.14 -11.06 -6.46
CA ASN A 124 -17.07 -10.44 -7.41
C ASN A 124 -16.36 -9.78 -8.60
N THR A 125 -15.04 -9.63 -8.53
CA THR A 125 -14.24 -9.03 -9.60
C THR A 125 -13.35 -10.10 -10.25
N PRO A 126 -13.36 -10.24 -11.59
CA PRO A 126 -12.39 -11.10 -12.28
C PRO A 126 -10.96 -10.73 -11.91
N LEU A 127 -10.12 -11.75 -11.69
CA LEU A 127 -8.70 -11.53 -11.32
C LEU A 127 -7.97 -10.71 -12.38
N GLU A 128 -8.28 -10.96 -13.65
CA GLU A 128 -7.69 -10.26 -14.79
C GLU A 128 -7.92 -8.74 -14.69
N GLU A 129 -9.11 -8.30 -14.29
CA GLU A 129 -9.41 -6.87 -14.14
C GLU A 129 -8.60 -6.25 -13.01
N THR A 130 -8.52 -6.93 -11.87
CA THR A 130 -7.70 -6.50 -10.72
C THR A 130 -6.23 -6.38 -11.11
N LEU A 131 -5.68 -7.41 -11.76
CA LEU A 131 -4.26 -7.46 -12.16
C LEU A 131 -3.92 -6.41 -13.22
N ALA A 132 -4.79 -6.22 -14.23
CA ALA A 132 -4.61 -5.19 -15.25
C ALA A 132 -4.60 -3.77 -14.66
N ALA A 133 -5.45 -3.51 -13.64
CA ALA A 133 -5.47 -2.23 -12.95
C ALA A 133 -4.18 -1.98 -12.15
N LEU A 134 -3.67 -3.00 -11.46
CA LEU A 134 -2.40 -2.92 -10.74
C LEU A 134 -1.23 -2.71 -11.70
N ASP A 135 -1.19 -3.45 -12.82
CA ASP A 135 -0.18 -3.27 -13.86
C ASP A 135 -0.20 -1.85 -14.44
N THR A 136 -1.39 -1.30 -14.69
CA THR A 136 -1.56 0.09 -15.13
C THR A 136 -0.92 1.07 -14.16
N LEU A 137 -1.08 0.89 -12.84
CA LEU A 137 -0.46 1.74 -11.82
C LEU A 137 1.06 1.59 -11.81
N VAL A 138 1.59 0.38 -12.04
CA VAL A 138 3.04 0.14 -12.17
C VAL A 138 3.59 0.85 -13.41
N GLN A 139 2.94 0.71 -14.55
CA GLN A 139 3.35 1.36 -15.80
C GLN A 139 3.33 2.91 -15.70
N GLN A 140 2.42 3.45 -14.90
CA GLN A 140 2.35 4.87 -14.60
C GLN A 140 3.37 5.33 -13.55
N GLY A 141 4.12 4.43 -12.94
CA GLY A 141 5.05 4.73 -11.84
C GLY A 141 4.39 5.14 -10.53
N LYS A 142 3.07 4.98 -10.41
CA LYS A 142 2.30 5.32 -9.19
C LYS A 142 2.45 4.31 -8.07
N ILE A 143 2.71 3.06 -8.43
CA ILE A 143 3.14 2.02 -7.50
C ILE A 143 4.38 1.33 -8.07
N LEU A 144 5.29 0.86 -7.21
CA LEU A 144 6.47 0.14 -7.68
C LEU A 144 6.24 -1.37 -7.67
N TYR A 145 5.63 -1.90 -6.62
CA TYR A 145 5.37 -3.32 -6.45
C TYR A 145 3.92 -3.56 -6.05
N PRO A 146 3.15 -4.31 -6.84
CA PRO A 146 1.84 -4.79 -6.40
C PRO A 146 2.02 -5.89 -5.34
N ALA A 147 1.05 -6.05 -4.47
CA ALA A 147 1.08 -7.05 -3.42
C ALA A 147 -0.33 -7.51 -3.04
N VAL A 148 -0.41 -8.61 -2.30
CA VAL A 148 -1.68 -9.17 -1.82
C VAL A 148 -1.65 -9.38 -0.31
N SER A 149 -2.81 -9.24 0.31
CA SER A 149 -3.06 -9.48 1.73
C SER A 149 -4.33 -10.31 1.88
N ASN A 150 -4.33 -11.25 2.83
CA ASN A 150 -5.51 -12.09 3.12
C ASN A 150 -6.00 -12.93 1.93
N TRP A 151 -5.07 -13.39 1.09
CA TRP A 151 -5.35 -14.29 -0.02
C TRP A 151 -4.92 -15.73 0.32
N ALA A 152 -5.66 -16.70 -0.15
CA ALA A 152 -5.26 -18.10 -0.10
C ALA A 152 -4.13 -18.38 -1.10
N ALA A 153 -3.29 -19.35 -0.80
CA ALA A 153 -2.14 -19.70 -1.66
C ALA A 153 -2.54 -20.02 -3.12
N TRP A 154 -3.68 -20.69 -3.33
CA TRP A 154 -4.17 -20.99 -4.68
C TRP A 154 -4.57 -19.72 -5.44
N GLN A 155 -5.13 -18.71 -4.76
CA GLN A 155 -5.49 -17.42 -5.38
C GLN A 155 -4.22 -16.69 -5.85
N ILE A 156 -3.18 -16.69 -5.03
CA ILE A 156 -1.87 -16.11 -5.38
C ILE A 156 -1.26 -16.86 -6.58
N ALA A 157 -1.28 -18.18 -6.56
CA ALA A 157 -0.72 -18.99 -7.66
C ALA A 157 -1.46 -18.74 -8.98
N THR A 158 -2.79 -18.65 -8.94
CA THR A 158 -3.62 -18.34 -10.12
C THR A 158 -3.30 -16.94 -10.65
N ALA A 159 -3.24 -15.94 -9.76
CA ALA A 159 -2.93 -14.57 -10.15
C ALA A 159 -1.53 -14.43 -10.76
N LEU A 160 -0.52 -15.09 -10.19
CA LEU A 160 0.84 -15.13 -10.75
C LEU A 160 0.88 -15.81 -12.13
N GLY A 161 0.08 -16.87 -12.34
CA GLY A 161 -0.08 -17.52 -13.63
C GLY A 161 -0.68 -16.57 -14.69
N LEU A 162 -1.73 -15.83 -14.33
CA LEU A 162 -2.34 -14.81 -15.20
C LEU A 162 -1.37 -13.67 -15.49
N SER A 163 -0.67 -13.17 -14.48
CA SER A 163 0.35 -12.13 -14.69
C SER A 163 1.45 -12.60 -15.64
N ALA A 164 1.86 -13.87 -15.55
CA ALA A 164 2.85 -14.44 -16.47
C ALA A 164 2.31 -14.59 -17.90
N LEU A 165 1.02 -14.92 -18.05
CA LEU A 165 0.37 -15.08 -19.35
C LEU A 165 0.22 -13.75 -20.11
N HIS A 166 -0.06 -12.67 -19.38
CA HIS A 166 -0.33 -11.35 -19.94
C HIS A 166 0.84 -10.38 -19.87
N ASP A 167 2.00 -10.82 -19.37
CA ASP A 167 3.19 -9.98 -19.13
C ASP A 167 2.92 -8.79 -18.19
N TRP A 168 2.05 -9.00 -17.20
CA TRP A 168 1.75 -8.02 -16.17
C TRP A 168 2.70 -8.08 -14.98
N ALA A 169 2.75 -6.99 -14.21
CA ALA A 169 3.51 -6.93 -12.97
C ALA A 169 3.12 -8.06 -11.99
N ARG A 170 4.12 -8.62 -11.32
CA ARG A 170 3.96 -9.75 -10.37
C ARG A 170 4.09 -9.27 -8.94
N PHE A 171 3.45 -10.02 -8.02
CA PHE A 171 3.59 -9.81 -6.58
C PHE A 171 4.99 -10.18 -6.08
#